data_212257a888f7d373f184258b3e613667
#
_entry.id   212257a888f7d373f184258b3e613667
#
_cell.length_a   1.000
_cell.length_b   1.000
_cell.length_c   1.000
_cell.angle_alpha   90.00
_cell.angle_beta   90.00
_cell.angle_gamma   90.00
#
_symmetry.space_group_name_H-M   'P 1'
#
loop_
_entity.id
_entity.type
_entity.pdbx_description
1 polymer ?
#
loop_
_entity_poly.entity_id
_entity_poly.type
_entity_poly.pdbx_seq_one_letter_code
_entity_poly.pdbx_strand_id
1 'polypeptide(L)'
;KEKATTDIQEKKEVLKAEKIKRDIKRKKGQTNLTLEAYSILEKELSNNSLEAKYYFNNVKRYWEHTLNDLKEKISVFTNQIDHLKEQRKTKSAALQQYLFEQYQFLNSNREVKNLSELFANTTDQNPPAGSGECAAPKLLQYAFLNDLTPIAMAEFWWGQSPNKEIRKHQYFYPSCQGKCKPILTHMLTGIKMD
;
A
#
# COMPACT_ATOMS: atom_id res chain seq x y z
N LYS A 1 -12.61 12.55 -14.95
CA LYS A 1 -11.73 12.72 -16.11
C LYS A 1 -12.47 12.33 -17.39
N GLU A 2 -13.07 11.15 -17.45
CA GLU A 2 -13.87 10.69 -18.61
C GLU A 2 -14.96 11.68 -18.98
N LYS A 3 -15.78 12.13 -18.01
CA LYS A 3 -16.83 13.13 -18.26
C LYS A 3 -16.30 14.40 -18.93
N ALA A 4 -15.16 14.92 -18.50
CA ALA A 4 -14.52 16.09 -19.11
C ALA A 4 -14.09 15.83 -20.56
N THR A 5 -13.50 14.65 -20.80
CA THR A 5 -13.05 14.26 -22.14
C THR A 5 -14.24 14.13 -23.10
N THR A 6 -15.33 13.48 -22.63
CA THR A 6 -16.55 13.31 -23.43
C THR A 6 -17.20 14.65 -23.77
N ASP A 7 -17.40 15.53 -22.77
CA ASP A 7 -18.03 16.83 -22.99
C ASP A 7 -17.20 17.72 -23.93
N ILE A 8 -15.88 17.79 -23.74
CA ILE A 8 -14.99 18.53 -24.64
C ILE A 8 -15.06 18.00 -26.10
N GLN A 9 -15.09 16.66 -26.23
CA GLN A 9 -15.17 16.04 -27.56
C GLN A 9 -16.52 16.32 -28.23
N GLU A 10 -17.63 16.20 -27.51
CA GLU A 10 -18.97 16.54 -28.04
C GLU A 10 -19.04 17.99 -28.50
N LYS A 11 -18.56 18.94 -27.69
CA LYS A 11 -18.55 20.37 -28.08
C LYS A 11 -17.63 20.66 -29.27
N LYS A 12 -16.53 19.90 -29.37
CA LYS A 12 -15.63 19.99 -30.52
C LYS A 12 -16.32 19.53 -31.83
N GLU A 13 -17.09 18.45 -31.77
CA GLU A 13 -17.84 17.97 -32.94
C GLU A 13 -18.95 18.94 -33.33
N VAL A 14 -19.66 19.52 -32.36
CA VAL A 14 -20.64 20.61 -32.65
C VAL A 14 -19.96 21.79 -33.34
N LEU A 15 -18.81 22.24 -32.82
CA LEU A 15 -18.06 23.36 -33.41
C LEU A 15 -17.67 23.09 -34.88
N LYS A 16 -17.23 21.85 -35.19
CA LYS A 16 -16.90 21.42 -36.54
C LYS A 16 -18.13 21.41 -37.47
N ALA A 17 -19.25 20.85 -37.01
CA ALA A 17 -20.48 20.77 -37.75
C ALA A 17 -21.01 22.16 -38.08
N GLU A 18 -20.97 23.07 -37.13
CA GLU A 18 -21.38 24.48 -37.38
C GLU A 18 -20.44 25.24 -38.32
N LYS A 19 -19.14 24.96 -38.27
CA LYS A 19 -18.19 25.49 -39.25
C LYS A 19 -18.58 25.07 -40.67
N ILE A 20 -18.87 23.79 -40.87
CA ILE A 20 -19.31 23.28 -42.18
C ILE A 20 -20.59 23.98 -42.66
N LYS A 21 -21.58 24.17 -41.79
CA LYS A 21 -22.82 24.88 -42.10
C LYS A 21 -22.55 26.33 -42.52
N ARG A 22 -21.67 27.05 -41.82
CA ARG A 22 -21.25 28.41 -42.17
C ARG A 22 -20.55 28.46 -43.51
N ASP A 23 -19.67 27.52 -43.83
CA ASP A 23 -18.95 27.46 -45.08
C ASP A 23 -19.90 27.19 -46.30
N ILE A 24 -20.93 26.34 -46.07
CA ILE A 24 -22.00 26.15 -47.08
C ILE A 24 -22.80 27.45 -47.31
N LYS A 25 -23.17 28.15 -46.20
CA LYS A 25 -23.88 29.45 -46.34
C LYS A 25 -23.05 30.49 -47.05
N ARG A 26 -21.73 30.57 -46.81
CA ARG A 26 -20.81 31.46 -47.51
C ARG A 26 -20.82 31.19 -49.04
N LYS A 27 -20.64 29.92 -49.42
CA LYS A 27 -20.65 29.52 -50.85
C LYS A 27 -21.97 29.86 -51.51
N LYS A 28 -23.11 29.56 -50.87
CA LYS A 28 -24.43 29.92 -51.44
C LYS A 28 -24.63 31.42 -51.50
N GLY A 29 -24.17 32.18 -50.53
CA GLY A 29 -24.27 33.64 -50.53
C GLY A 29 -23.46 34.29 -51.63
N GLN A 30 -22.24 33.79 -51.89
CA GLN A 30 -21.40 34.30 -53.00
C GLN A 30 -22.04 34.15 -54.35
N THR A 31 -22.83 33.10 -54.55
CA THR A 31 -23.49 32.89 -55.93
C THR A 31 -24.83 33.56 -56.07
N ASN A 32 -25.57 33.81 -54.97
CA ASN A 32 -26.99 34.17 -55.01
C ASN A 32 -27.31 35.56 -54.44
N LEU A 33 -26.37 36.29 -53.86
CA LEU A 33 -26.60 37.54 -53.15
C LEU A 33 -25.89 38.71 -53.85
N THR A 34 -26.41 39.91 -53.68
CA THR A 34 -25.71 41.15 -54.07
C THR A 34 -24.49 41.38 -53.21
N LEU A 35 -23.55 42.20 -53.64
CA LEU A 35 -22.31 42.46 -52.91
C LEU A 35 -22.55 43.00 -51.49
N GLU A 36 -23.52 43.88 -51.30
CA GLU A 36 -23.93 44.46 -50.05
C GLU A 36 -24.54 43.39 -49.10
N ALA A 37 -25.49 42.59 -49.58
CA ALA A 37 -26.15 41.55 -48.89
C ALA A 37 -25.16 40.45 -48.47
N TYR A 38 -24.19 40.11 -49.31
CA TYR A 38 -23.13 39.17 -48.98
C TYR A 38 -22.19 39.69 -47.86
N SER A 39 -21.85 40.98 -47.87
CA SER A 39 -21.03 41.62 -46.85
C SER A 39 -21.69 41.53 -45.47
N ILE A 40 -23.01 41.75 -45.40
CA ILE A 40 -23.78 41.62 -44.16
C ILE A 40 -23.76 40.16 -43.66
N LEU A 41 -24.03 39.19 -44.56
CA LEU A 41 -23.98 37.76 -44.22
C LEU A 41 -22.60 37.32 -43.70
N GLU A 42 -21.52 37.78 -44.36
CA GLU A 42 -20.14 37.42 -43.95
C GLU A 42 -19.81 37.96 -42.57
N LYS A 43 -20.25 39.17 -42.23
CA LYS A 43 -20.08 39.76 -40.90
C LYS A 43 -20.84 38.96 -39.83
N GLU A 44 -22.09 38.55 -40.15
CA GLU A 44 -22.88 37.70 -39.23
C GLU A 44 -22.22 36.33 -39.03
N LEU A 45 -21.80 35.64 -40.09
CA LEU A 45 -21.15 34.33 -40.03
C LEU A 45 -19.80 34.40 -39.31
N SER A 46 -19.06 35.49 -39.42
CA SER A 46 -17.83 35.76 -38.69
C SER A 46 -18.09 35.89 -37.18
N ASN A 47 -19.10 36.70 -36.81
CA ASN A 47 -19.47 36.86 -35.40
C ASN A 47 -19.90 35.52 -34.80
N ASN A 48 -20.77 34.77 -35.48
CA ASN A 48 -21.18 33.43 -35.02
C ASN A 48 -19.98 32.47 -34.86
N SER A 49 -18.96 32.61 -35.72
CA SER A 49 -17.72 31.82 -35.62
C SER A 49 -16.92 32.17 -34.35
N LEU A 50 -16.82 33.46 -34.04
CA LEU A 50 -16.13 33.94 -32.86
C LEU A 50 -16.85 33.51 -31.56
N GLU A 51 -18.17 33.64 -31.53
CA GLU A 51 -18.99 33.20 -30.39
C GLU A 51 -18.88 31.70 -30.13
N ALA A 52 -19.01 30.88 -31.15
CA ALA A 52 -18.90 29.44 -31.06
C ALA A 52 -17.49 29.00 -30.54
N LYS A 53 -16.45 29.67 -31.02
CA LYS A 53 -15.08 29.43 -30.59
C LYS A 53 -14.84 29.88 -29.13
N TYR A 54 -15.41 31.03 -28.76
CA TYR A 54 -15.35 31.52 -27.38
C TYR A 54 -16.03 30.56 -26.41
N TYR A 55 -17.24 30.10 -26.74
CA TYR A 55 -17.96 29.11 -25.95
C TYR A 55 -17.16 27.83 -25.77
N PHE A 56 -16.62 27.26 -26.83
CA PHE A 56 -15.79 26.06 -26.75
C PHE A 56 -14.55 26.25 -25.88
N ASN A 57 -13.87 27.38 -25.97
CA ASN A 57 -12.72 27.71 -25.16
C ASN A 57 -13.10 27.88 -23.67
N ASN A 58 -14.29 28.38 -23.35
CA ASN A 58 -14.79 28.48 -21.98
C ASN A 58 -15.07 27.10 -21.39
N VAL A 59 -15.67 26.17 -22.16
CA VAL A 59 -15.87 24.78 -21.72
C VAL A 59 -14.52 24.11 -21.42
N LYS A 60 -13.53 24.29 -22.27
CA LYS A 60 -12.16 23.77 -22.00
C LYS A 60 -11.58 24.32 -20.69
N ARG A 61 -11.61 25.66 -20.52
CA ARG A 61 -11.09 26.32 -19.31
C ARG A 61 -11.81 25.85 -18.03
N TYR A 62 -13.14 25.70 -18.10
CA TYR A 62 -13.93 25.18 -16.98
C TYR A 62 -13.45 23.79 -16.56
N TRP A 63 -13.27 22.86 -17.50
CA TRP A 63 -12.80 21.53 -17.19
C TRP A 63 -11.34 21.49 -16.73
N GLU A 64 -10.46 22.30 -17.31
CA GLU A 64 -9.07 22.45 -16.87
C GLU A 64 -9.00 22.91 -15.42
N HIS A 65 -9.76 23.94 -15.05
CA HIS A 65 -9.82 24.44 -13.68
C HIS A 65 -10.38 23.37 -12.73
N THR A 66 -11.52 22.79 -13.07
CA THR A 66 -12.16 21.74 -12.25
C THR A 66 -11.26 20.55 -12.02
N LEU A 67 -10.55 20.09 -13.07
CA LEU A 67 -9.61 18.96 -12.94
C LEU A 67 -8.38 19.30 -12.10
N ASN A 68 -7.88 20.52 -12.18
CA ASN A 68 -6.76 20.97 -11.37
C ASN A 68 -7.14 21.07 -9.89
N ASP A 69 -8.30 21.64 -9.58
CA ASP A 69 -8.82 21.71 -8.20
C ASP A 69 -8.99 20.32 -7.58
N LEU A 70 -9.54 19.37 -8.36
CA LEU A 70 -9.70 18.00 -7.91
C LEU A 70 -8.34 17.29 -7.69
N LYS A 71 -7.38 17.52 -8.59
CA LYS A 71 -6.02 16.98 -8.41
C LYS A 71 -5.33 17.51 -7.16
N GLU A 72 -5.47 18.80 -6.90
CA GLU A 72 -4.92 19.42 -5.71
C GLU A 72 -5.51 18.83 -4.43
N LYS A 73 -6.84 18.69 -4.36
CA LYS A 73 -7.51 18.03 -3.24
C LYS A 73 -7.04 16.58 -3.04
N ILE A 74 -6.95 15.81 -4.12
CA ILE A 74 -6.44 14.43 -4.08
C ILE A 74 -5.00 14.41 -3.56
N SER A 75 -4.14 15.32 -4.02
CA SER A 75 -2.75 15.40 -3.58
C SER A 75 -2.63 15.65 -2.07
N VAL A 76 -3.46 16.56 -1.52
CA VAL A 76 -3.49 16.82 -0.07
C VAL A 76 -3.81 15.54 0.72
N PHE A 77 -4.87 14.83 0.35
CA PHE A 77 -5.24 13.60 1.04
C PHE A 77 -4.22 12.48 0.85
N THR A 78 -3.64 12.35 -0.35
CA THR A 78 -2.60 11.36 -0.61
C THR A 78 -1.39 11.59 0.29
N ASN A 79 -0.92 12.84 0.40
CA ASN A 79 0.20 13.20 1.27
C ASN A 79 -0.10 12.91 2.75
N GLN A 80 -1.33 13.18 3.22
CA GLN A 80 -1.75 12.85 4.58
C GLN A 80 -1.75 11.35 4.83
N ILE A 81 -2.29 10.57 3.90
CA ILE A 81 -2.29 9.10 3.98
C ILE A 81 -0.86 8.55 4.04
N ASP A 82 0.03 9.03 3.20
CA ASP A 82 1.41 8.55 3.15
C ASP A 82 2.18 8.94 4.43
N HIS A 83 1.94 10.13 4.95
CA HIS A 83 2.48 10.53 6.26
C HIS A 83 1.99 9.61 7.39
N LEU A 84 0.70 9.31 7.45
CA LEU A 84 0.13 8.41 8.46
C LEU A 84 0.66 6.96 8.32
N LYS A 85 0.87 6.47 7.10
CA LYS A 85 1.49 5.16 6.86
C LYS A 85 2.91 5.11 7.40
N GLU A 86 3.72 6.14 7.17
CA GLU A 86 5.09 6.19 7.66
C GLU A 86 5.13 6.30 9.18
N GLN A 87 4.29 7.14 9.79
CA GLN A 87 4.16 7.18 11.24
C GLN A 87 3.78 5.83 11.84
N ARG A 88 2.81 5.13 11.24
CA ARG A 88 2.41 3.79 11.69
C ARG A 88 3.57 2.81 11.61
N LYS A 89 4.31 2.80 10.48
CA LYS A 89 5.47 1.93 10.28
C LYS A 89 6.53 2.16 11.36
N THR A 90 6.89 3.41 11.59
CA THR A 90 7.90 3.79 12.60
C THR A 90 7.46 3.41 14.02
N LYS A 91 6.22 3.73 14.40
CA LYS A 91 5.69 3.40 15.73
C LYS A 91 5.58 1.89 15.94
N SER A 92 5.15 1.13 14.92
CA SER A 92 5.06 -0.33 15.00
C SER A 92 6.43 -0.98 15.14
N ALA A 93 7.43 -0.50 14.42
CA ALA A 93 8.80 -0.99 14.53
C ALA A 93 9.40 -0.69 15.92
N ALA A 94 9.21 0.52 16.42
CA ALA A 94 9.68 0.91 17.75
C ALA A 94 9.01 0.08 18.87
N LEU A 95 7.68 -0.14 18.78
CA LEU A 95 6.96 -0.98 19.73
C LEU A 95 7.44 -2.44 19.67
N GLN A 96 7.65 -2.97 18.46
CA GLN A 96 8.16 -4.34 18.30
C GLN A 96 9.54 -4.49 18.91
N GLN A 97 10.45 -3.53 18.68
CA GLN A 97 11.78 -3.54 19.29
C GLN A 97 11.70 -3.48 20.81
N TYR A 98 10.88 -2.59 21.36
CA TYR A 98 10.65 -2.54 22.82
C TYR A 98 10.15 -3.87 23.38
N LEU A 99 9.19 -4.52 22.73
CA LEU A 99 8.68 -5.83 23.16
C LEU A 99 9.77 -6.92 23.13
N PHE A 100 10.63 -6.91 22.10
CA PHE A 100 11.75 -7.86 22.03
C PHE A 100 12.77 -7.68 23.14
N GLU A 101 13.00 -6.45 23.59
CA GLU A 101 13.89 -6.14 24.71
C GLU A 101 13.28 -6.54 26.07
N GLN A 102 11.95 -6.47 26.20
CA GLN A 102 11.26 -6.90 27.42
C GLN A 102 11.08 -8.42 27.51
N TYR A 103 11.14 -9.13 26.39
CA TYR A 103 10.93 -10.57 26.37
C TYR A 103 12.23 -11.31 26.68
N GLN A 104 12.38 -11.73 27.94
CA GLN A 104 13.59 -12.29 28.51
C GLN A 104 13.51 -13.80 28.69
N PHE A 105 14.63 -14.49 28.47
CA PHE A 105 14.77 -15.93 28.60
C PHE A 105 15.89 -16.29 29.55
N LEU A 106 15.59 -17.14 30.54
CA LEU A 106 16.52 -17.74 31.49
C LEU A 106 17.15 -19.00 30.87
N ASN A 107 18.42 -19.24 31.18
CA ASN A 107 19.03 -20.57 31.05
C ASN A 107 19.17 -21.28 32.40
N SER A 108 19.68 -22.51 32.42
CA SER A 108 19.87 -23.26 33.65
C SER A 108 20.91 -22.64 34.58
N ASN A 109 21.83 -21.80 34.10
CA ASN A 109 22.83 -21.08 34.92
C ASN A 109 22.27 -19.74 35.45
N ARG A 110 20.99 -19.46 35.29
CA ARG A 110 20.36 -18.19 35.70
C ARG A 110 20.80 -16.95 34.89
N GLU A 111 21.44 -17.15 33.77
CA GLU A 111 21.75 -16.05 32.86
C GLU A 111 20.50 -15.64 32.07
N VAL A 112 20.27 -14.34 31.99
CA VAL A 112 19.12 -13.75 31.29
C VAL A 112 19.59 -13.13 30.00
N LYS A 113 18.90 -13.42 28.90
CA LYS A 113 19.06 -12.69 27.63
C LYS A 113 17.70 -12.32 27.09
N ASN A 114 17.62 -11.12 26.50
CA ASN A 114 16.41 -10.70 25.81
C ASN A 114 16.40 -11.23 24.37
N LEU A 115 15.24 -11.14 23.75
CA LEU A 115 15.04 -11.69 22.41
C LEU A 115 15.95 -11.01 21.35
N SER A 116 16.20 -9.70 21.47
CA SER A 116 17.11 -8.96 20.57
C SER A 116 18.55 -9.46 20.71
N GLU A 117 19.04 -9.70 21.91
CA GLU A 117 20.38 -10.25 22.15
C GLU A 117 20.54 -11.67 21.58
N LEU A 118 19.52 -12.52 21.73
CA LEU A 118 19.54 -13.89 21.21
C LEU A 118 19.61 -13.95 19.68
N PHE A 119 19.08 -12.96 19.00
CA PHE A 119 19.06 -12.89 17.55
C PHE A 119 20.16 -12.01 16.96
N ALA A 120 20.93 -11.27 17.76
CA ALA A 120 21.98 -10.35 17.28
C ALA A 120 23.02 -11.02 16.36
N ASN A 121 23.33 -12.32 16.59
CA ASN A 121 24.29 -13.08 15.81
C ASN A 121 23.65 -13.99 14.74
N THR A 122 22.34 -13.87 14.51
CA THR A 122 21.66 -14.60 13.43
C THR A 122 21.77 -13.85 12.10
N THR A 123 21.54 -14.55 10.99
CA THR A 123 21.61 -13.95 9.64
C THR A 123 20.74 -12.72 9.48
N ASP A 124 19.54 -12.75 10.04
CA ASP A 124 18.55 -11.67 9.90
C ASP A 124 18.68 -10.57 10.98
N GLN A 125 19.48 -10.83 12.03
CA GLN A 125 19.69 -9.95 13.19
C GLN A 125 18.42 -9.45 13.89
N ASN A 126 17.26 -9.88 13.43
CA ASN A 126 15.95 -9.51 13.96
C ASN A 126 15.11 -10.75 14.28
N PRO A 127 14.47 -10.82 15.45
CA PRO A 127 13.58 -11.92 15.76
C PRO A 127 12.38 -11.97 14.81
N PRO A 128 12.10 -13.10 14.18
CA PRO A 128 10.85 -13.25 13.41
C PRO A 128 9.61 -13.13 14.32
N ALA A 129 8.50 -12.67 13.77
CA ALA A 129 7.25 -12.56 14.50
C ALA A 129 6.85 -13.89 15.17
N GLY A 130 6.47 -13.84 16.45
CA GLY A 130 6.11 -15.00 17.26
C GLY A 130 7.31 -15.86 17.73
N SER A 131 8.54 -15.32 17.72
CA SER A 131 9.68 -15.97 18.36
C SER A 131 9.47 -16.02 19.87
N GLY A 132 9.75 -17.20 20.49
CA GLY A 132 9.52 -17.43 21.91
C GLY A 132 8.10 -17.85 22.30
N GLU A 133 7.13 -17.77 21.40
CA GLU A 133 5.73 -18.14 21.69
C GLU A 133 5.45 -19.66 21.63
N CYS A 134 6.42 -20.46 21.21
CA CYS A 134 6.30 -21.93 21.20
C CYS A 134 6.27 -22.51 22.62
N ALA A 135 5.77 -23.75 22.75
CA ALA A 135 5.62 -24.40 24.04
C ALA A 135 6.95 -24.64 24.75
N ALA A 136 8.00 -25.07 24.04
CA ALA A 136 9.30 -25.39 24.62
C ALA A 136 9.94 -24.21 25.37
N PRO A 137 10.10 -23.01 24.78
CA PRO A 137 10.63 -21.86 25.54
C PRO A 137 9.80 -21.51 26.78
N LYS A 138 8.46 -21.58 26.67
CA LYS A 138 7.56 -21.26 27.80
C LYS A 138 7.70 -22.27 28.95
N LEU A 139 7.77 -23.56 28.64
CA LEU A 139 7.94 -24.61 29.63
C LEU A 139 9.32 -24.53 30.35
N LEU A 140 10.39 -24.30 29.55
CA LEU A 140 11.72 -24.11 30.12
C LEU A 140 11.79 -22.85 30.98
N GLN A 141 11.20 -21.73 30.53
CA GLN A 141 11.15 -20.52 31.33
C GLN A 141 10.43 -20.74 32.66
N TYR A 142 9.30 -21.42 32.62
CA TYR A 142 8.57 -21.78 33.85
C TYR A 142 9.42 -22.66 34.78
N ALA A 143 10.07 -23.69 34.24
CA ALA A 143 10.94 -24.60 35.02
C ALA A 143 12.05 -23.81 35.71
N PHE A 144 12.79 -22.97 34.98
CA PHE A 144 13.90 -22.22 35.55
C PHE A 144 13.45 -21.15 36.55
N LEU A 145 12.31 -20.51 36.34
CA LEU A 145 11.75 -19.54 37.29
C LEU A 145 11.34 -20.20 38.63
N ASN A 146 10.97 -21.46 38.59
CA ASN A 146 10.51 -22.22 39.77
C ASN A 146 11.54 -23.22 40.29
N ASP A 147 12.82 -23.04 39.95
CA ASP A 147 13.92 -23.90 40.39
C ASP A 147 13.75 -25.40 40.03
N LEU A 148 13.02 -25.68 38.95
CA LEU A 148 12.82 -27.01 38.43
C LEU A 148 13.91 -27.37 37.42
N THR A 149 14.42 -28.61 37.49
CA THR A 149 15.40 -29.13 36.53
C THR A 149 14.68 -29.96 35.46
N PRO A 150 14.67 -29.58 34.21
CA PRO A 150 14.12 -30.38 33.13
C PRO A 150 14.90 -31.71 32.99
N ILE A 151 14.18 -32.84 32.98
CA ILE A 151 14.79 -34.17 32.83
C ILE A 151 14.73 -34.63 31.36
N ALA A 152 13.59 -34.45 30.72
CA ALA A 152 13.38 -34.81 29.33
C ALA A 152 12.34 -33.88 28.70
N MET A 153 12.49 -33.64 27.38
CA MET A 153 11.54 -32.88 26.62
C MET A 153 11.42 -33.45 25.22
N ALA A 154 10.18 -33.52 24.69
CA ALA A 154 9.93 -33.92 23.32
C ALA A 154 8.78 -33.08 22.74
N GLU A 155 8.92 -32.65 21.52
CA GLU A 155 7.91 -31.88 20.81
C GLU A 155 7.26 -32.72 19.71
N PHE A 156 5.95 -32.71 19.62
CA PHE A 156 5.19 -33.38 18.57
C PHE A 156 4.12 -32.45 18.00
N TRP A 157 3.74 -32.70 16.77
CA TRP A 157 2.69 -31.91 16.14
C TRP A 157 1.30 -32.38 16.57
N TRP A 158 0.48 -31.43 17.02
CA TRP A 158 -0.90 -31.71 17.39
C TRP A 158 -1.86 -30.93 16.46
N GLY A 159 -2.70 -31.63 15.68
CA GLY A 159 -3.70 -31.02 14.80
C GLY A 159 -3.51 -31.34 13.33
N GLN A 160 -4.16 -30.56 12.48
CA GLN A 160 -4.05 -30.70 11.03
C GLN A 160 -2.69 -30.17 10.53
N SER A 161 -2.20 -30.76 9.44
CA SER A 161 -0.97 -30.30 8.80
C SER A 161 -1.11 -28.85 8.29
N PRO A 162 -0.13 -27.98 8.52
CA PRO A 162 -0.14 -26.65 7.92
C PRO A 162 0.08 -26.71 6.42
N ASN A 163 -0.44 -25.70 5.69
CA ASN A 163 -0.36 -25.69 4.21
C ASN A 163 1.07 -25.57 3.65
N LYS A 164 2.00 -25.04 4.44
CA LYS A 164 3.39 -24.77 3.99
C LYS A 164 4.36 -25.92 4.22
N GLU A 165 4.06 -26.78 5.17
CA GLU A 165 4.95 -27.88 5.57
C GLU A 165 4.10 -29.05 6.03
N ILE A 166 4.36 -30.25 5.49
CA ILE A 166 3.60 -31.45 5.86
C ILE A 166 4.03 -31.92 7.24
N ARG A 167 3.15 -31.77 8.23
CA ARG A 167 3.34 -32.27 9.60
C ARG A 167 2.21 -33.21 9.97
N LYS A 168 2.56 -34.43 10.33
CA LYS A 168 1.61 -35.46 10.73
C LYS A 168 1.24 -35.31 12.20
N HIS A 169 -0.03 -35.49 12.52
CA HIS A 169 -0.55 -35.49 13.87
C HIS A 169 0.18 -36.54 14.75
N GLN A 170 0.57 -36.16 15.96
CA GLN A 170 1.31 -36.97 16.96
C GLN A 170 2.73 -37.43 16.54
N TYR A 171 3.29 -36.94 15.42
CA TYR A 171 4.68 -37.20 15.07
C TYR A 171 5.61 -36.15 15.70
N PHE A 172 6.79 -36.63 16.15
CA PHE A 172 7.83 -35.79 16.70
C PHE A 172 8.55 -35.00 15.61
N TYR A 173 8.85 -33.74 15.91
CA TYR A 173 9.57 -32.84 15.03
C TYR A 173 10.62 -32.05 15.81
N PRO A 174 11.77 -31.78 15.19
CA PRO A 174 12.75 -30.89 15.83
C PRO A 174 12.21 -29.47 15.92
N SER A 175 12.74 -28.69 16.84
CA SER A 175 12.43 -27.27 16.96
C SER A 175 12.76 -26.52 15.67
N CYS A 176 12.00 -25.48 15.32
CA CYS A 176 12.23 -24.71 14.12
C CYS A 176 13.57 -23.94 14.18
N GLN A 177 14.32 -23.95 13.06
CA GLN A 177 15.64 -23.36 13.00
C GLN A 177 15.62 -21.83 13.10
N GLY A 178 14.61 -21.18 12.49
CA GLY A 178 14.57 -19.72 12.36
C GLY A 178 14.03 -18.96 13.57
N LYS A 179 13.24 -19.61 14.45
CA LYS A 179 12.62 -18.95 15.62
C LYS A 179 13.05 -19.53 16.94
N CYS A 180 12.93 -20.87 17.09
CA CYS A 180 13.16 -21.52 18.37
C CYS A 180 14.63 -21.82 18.62
N LYS A 181 15.42 -22.15 17.61
CA LYS A 181 16.81 -22.54 17.75
C LYS A 181 17.68 -21.53 18.53
N PRO A 182 17.72 -20.23 18.19
CA PRO A 182 18.53 -19.26 18.94
C PRO A 182 18.13 -19.19 20.42
N ILE A 183 16.81 -19.24 20.70
CA ILE A 183 16.27 -19.18 22.05
C ILE A 183 16.64 -20.44 22.82
N LEU A 184 16.36 -21.62 22.27
CA LEU A 184 16.63 -22.89 22.91
C LEU A 184 18.14 -23.14 23.10
N THR A 185 18.99 -22.68 22.16
CA THR A 185 20.44 -22.73 22.33
C THR A 185 20.90 -22.04 23.62
N HIS A 186 20.33 -20.86 23.89
CA HIS A 186 20.61 -20.16 25.15
C HIS A 186 19.98 -20.88 26.37
N MET A 187 18.71 -21.22 26.31
CA MET A 187 17.98 -21.79 27.44
C MET A 187 18.52 -23.16 27.88
N LEU A 188 19.00 -23.94 26.93
CA LEU A 188 19.60 -25.26 27.21
C LEU A 188 21.07 -25.20 27.63
N THR A 189 21.69 -24.02 27.65
CA THR A 189 23.07 -23.87 28.17
C THR A 189 23.15 -24.31 29.62
N GLY A 190 24.08 -25.21 29.90
CA GLY A 190 24.25 -25.79 31.23
C GLY A 190 23.43 -27.04 31.50
N ILE A 191 22.53 -27.44 30.61
CA ILE A 191 21.82 -28.73 30.70
C ILE A 191 22.64 -29.80 29.97
N LYS A 192 22.86 -30.92 30.62
CA LYS A 192 23.49 -32.09 29.99
C LYS A 192 22.46 -32.73 29.04
N MET A 193 22.77 -32.72 27.76
CA MET A 193 21.95 -33.37 26.71
C MET A 193 22.64 -34.62 26.22
N ASP A 194 21.84 -35.65 25.92
CA ASP A 194 22.29 -36.93 25.35
C ASP A 194 22.62 -36.78 23.85
#